data_67ec6d0bd73f842285edd8258c656f82
#
_entry.id   67ec6d0bd73f842285edd8258c656f82
#
_cell.length_a   1.000
_cell.length_b   1.000
_cell.length_c   1.000
_cell.angle_alpha   90.00
_cell.angle_beta   90.00
_cell.angle_gamma   90.00
#
_symmetry.space_group_name_H-M   'P 1'
#
loop_
_entity.id
_entity.type
_entity.pdbx_description
1 polymer ?
#
loop_
_entity_poly.entity_id
_entity_poly.type
_entity_poly.pdbx_seq_one_letter_code
_entity_poly.pdbx_strand_id
1 'polypeptide(L)'
;MYRKIIHVDMDQFYAAVEQRDRPELRGKPVVVGHDAPRGVVATASYEARPYGVHSALSIQTAKRLCPNLVIVPPDFQKYKAVSAQIRGIFHEYTDLVEPISLDEAFLDVTENKCGVVLGVDIAREIKRLIFEKTGLTASAGVSYCKFLAKIASDYRKPDGLCVIHPDRALDFIADLNVEKFWGIGEKTAAKMHQMGIYTGADLREIPVAQLIAAFGKVGRVFHEFANGRDERPVIAEWERKSVSCERTFETDISSSSDMTIALYHIVLELLERLERADFEGYTLTLKVKFHDFRQITRSITVNYILRSKEEILPLAKKLMKEVDYNENPVRLLGLGVGNHREESDADRLRRLQLELDFDES
;
A
#
# COMPACT_ATOMS: atom_id res chain seq x y z
N MET A 1 -17.36 -22.44 13.95
CA MET A 1 -16.23 -22.88 13.07
C MET A 1 -15.34 -21.66 12.86
N TYR A 2 -14.01 -21.77 13.01
CA TYR A 2 -13.10 -20.66 12.76
C TYR A 2 -12.99 -20.38 11.25
N ARG A 3 -12.82 -19.09 10.89
CA ARG A 3 -12.47 -18.72 9.51
C ARG A 3 -11.10 -19.32 9.13
N LYS A 4 -10.88 -19.47 7.84
CA LYS A 4 -9.60 -19.93 7.27
C LYS A 4 -9.07 -18.82 6.37
N ILE A 5 -8.21 -17.98 6.95
CA ILE A 5 -7.62 -16.83 6.25
C ILE A 5 -6.20 -17.18 5.85
N ILE A 6 -5.88 -17.00 4.58
CA ILE A 6 -4.54 -17.11 4.03
C ILE A 6 -4.06 -15.70 3.69
N HIS A 7 -2.83 -15.37 4.06
CA HIS A 7 -2.10 -14.23 3.51
C HIS A 7 -0.97 -14.76 2.66
N VAL A 8 -0.92 -14.35 1.39
CA VAL A 8 0.14 -14.67 0.45
C VAL A 8 0.93 -13.42 0.15
N ASP A 9 2.26 -13.51 0.16
CA ASP A 9 3.18 -12.40 -0.05
C ASP A 9 4.38 -12.91 -0.87
N MET A 10 4.62 -12.28 -2.03
CA MET A 10 5.68 -12.68 -2.94
C MET A 10 7.06 -12.36 -2.36
N ASP A 11 7.99 -13.27 -2.47
CA ASP A 11 9.34 -13.07 -1.99
C ASP A 11 10.11 -12.08 -2.87
N GLN A 12 10.58 -10.94 -2.28
CA GLN A 12 11.33 -9.88 -2.97
C GLN A 12 10.76 -9.49 -4.35
N PHE A 13 9.47 -9.34 -4.50
CA PHE A 13 8.69 -9.40 -5.73
C PHE A 13 9.34 -8.76 -6.96
N TYR A 14 9.55 -7.43 -6.98
CA TYR A 14 10.11 -6.77 -8.17
C TYR A 14 11.53 -7.24 -8.46
N ALA A 15 12.35 -7.41 -7.44
CA ALA A 15 13.71 -7.92 -7.62
C ALA A 15 13.71 -9.35 -8.15
N ALA A 16 12.81 -10.21 -7.65
CA ALA A 16 12.64 -11.59 -8.13
C ALA A 16 12.21 -11.65 -9.61
N VAL A 17 11.28 -10.78 -10.02
CA VAL A 17 10.88 -10.67 -11.44
C VAL A 17 12.07 -10.28 -12.31
N GLU A 18 12.88 -9.30 -11.88
CA GLU A 18 14.06 -8.90 -12.64
C GLU A 18 15.15 -9.99 -12.69
N GLN A 19 15.40 -10.70 -11.58
CA GLN A 19 16.35 -11.83 -11.52
C GLN A 19 15.87 -13.05 -12.32
N ARG A 20 14.53 -13.26 -12.41
CA ARG A 20 13.94 -14.30 -13.27
C ARG A 20 14.20 -14.02 -14.75
N ASP A 21 13.89 -12.80 -15.19
CA ASP A 21 13.92 -12.39 -16.58
C ASP A 21 15.34 -12.11 -17.09
N ARG A 22 16.27 -11.80 -16.17
CA ARG A 22 17.68 -11.51 -16.45
C ARG A 22 18.59 -12.42 -15.64
N PRO A 23 18.97 -13.59 -16.17
CA PRO A 23 19.77 -14.58 -15.47
C PRO A 23 21.10 -14.04 -14.91
N GLU A 24 21.66 -13.02 -15.54
CA GLU A 24 22.89 -12.36 -15.11
C GLU A 24 22.76 -11.60 -13.79
N LEU A 25 21.53 -11.36 -13.31
CA LEU A 25 21.26 -10.73 -12.01
C LEU A 25 21.14 -11.73 -10.88
N ARG A 26 21.03 -13.01 -11.17
CA ARG A 26 20.86 -14.06 -10.13
C ARG A 26 22.09 -14.14 -9.24
N GLY A 27 21.84 -14.23 -7.94
CA GLY A 27 22.89 -14.30 -6.92
C GLY A 27 23.62 -12.96 -6.68
N LYS A 28 23.22 -11.87 -7.34
CA LYS A 28 23.79 -10.54 -7.13
C LYS A 28 22.88 -9.72 -6.21
N PRO A 29 23.45 -8.80 -5.42
CA PRO A 29 22.65 -7.82 -4.68
C PRO A 29 21.99 -6.86 -5.67
N VAL A 30 20.67 -6.94 -5.79
CA VAL A 30 19.85 -6.16 -6.73
C VAL A 30 18.85 -5.31 -5.96
N VAL A 31 18.65 -4.08 -6.39
CA VAL A 31 17.51 -3.27 -6.00
C VAL A 31 16.76 -2.79 -7.23
N VAL A 32 15.45 -2.72 -7.11
CA VAL A 32 14.60 -2.02 -8.07
C VAL A 32 14.40 -0.59 -7.58
N GLY A 33 14.70 0.38 -8.42
CA GLY A 33 14.60 1.80 -8.09
C GLY A 33 15.24 2.67 -9.16
N HIS A 34 15.06 4.00 -9.05
CA HIS A 34 15.71 4.93 -9.96
C HIS A 34 17.05 5.39 -9.38
N ASP A 35 18.13 5.25 -10.15
CA ASP A 35 19.44 5.78 -9.78
C ASP A 35 19.49 7.31 -9.95
N ALA A 36 18.91 7.99 -8.97
CA ALA A 36 18.79 9.43 -8.93
C ALA A 36 19.16 9.96 -7.52
N PRO A 37 19.50 11.25 -7.38
CA PRO A 37 19.88 11.84 -6.09
C PRO A 37 18.84 11.61 -4.98
N ARG A 38 17.56 11.59 -5.34
CA ARG A 38 16.41 11.37 -4.43
C ARG A 38 15.69 10.05 -4.69
N GLY A 39 16.31 9.14 -5.46
CA GLY A 39 15.80 7.81 -5.71
C GLY A 39 15.69 6.99 -4.43
N VAL A 40 14.68 6.13 -4.36
CA VAL A 40 14.46 5.19 -3.26
C VAL A 40 14.40 3.76 -3.78
N VAL A 41 14.77 2.82 -2.92
CA VAL A 41 14.63 1.40 -3.16
C VAL A 41 13.15 1.03 -3.10
N ALA A 42 12.58 0.52 -4.20
CA ALA A 42 11.25 -0.05 -4.22
C ALA A 42 11.25 -1.46 -3.62
N THR A 43 12.21 -2.30 -4.06
CA THR A 43 12.40 -3.66 -3.52
C THR A 43 13.89 -4.00 -3.52
N ALA A 44 14.36 -4.65 -2.45
CA ALA A 44 15.72 -5.18 -2.34
C ALA A 44 15.70 -6.71 -2.41
N SER A 45 16.60 -7.28 -3.21
CA SER A 45 16.81 -8.72 -3.27
C SER A 45 17.34 -9.28 -1.95
N TYR A 46 17.16 -10.57 -1.72
CA TYR A 46 17.68 -11.22 -0.50
C TYR A 46 19.21 -11.11 -0.39
N GLU A 47 19.91 -11.05 -1.51
CA GLU A 47 21.38 -10.87 -1.54
C GLU A 47 21.79 -9.44 -1.12
N ALA A 48 20.91 -8.45 -1.28
CA ALA A 48 21.16 -7.07 -0.85
C ALA A 48 20.84 -6.82 0.64
N ARG A 49 19.88 -7.57 1.20
CA ARG A 49 19.40 -7.37 2.59
C ARG A 49 20.45 -7.55 3.68
N PRO A 50 21.41 -8.49 3.60
CA PRO A 50 22.47 -8.64 4.59
C PRO A 50 23.36 -7.41 4.74
N TYR A 51 23.41 -6.53 3.72
CA TYR A 51 24.10 -5.25 3.78
C TYR A 51 23.28 -4.14 4.43
N GLY A 52 22.07 -4.44 4.95
CA GLY A 52 21.15 -3.44 5.50
C GLY A 52 20.34 -2.69 4.43
N VAL A 53 20.34 -3.18 3.18
CA VAL A 53 19.57 -2.57 2.09
C VAL A 53 18.13 -3.10 2.13
N HIS A 54 17.14 -2.19 2.19
CA HIS A 54 15.72 -2.52 2.30
C HIS A 54 14.85 -1.50 1.54
N SER A 55 13.58 -1.81 1.34
CA SER A 55 12.60 -0.90 0.73
C SER A 55 12.52 0.43 1.49
N ALA A 56 12.24 1.51 0.75
CA ALA A 56 12.22 2.90 1.21
C ALA A 56 13.59 3.50 1.57
N LEU A 57 14.70 2.74 1.60
CA LEU A 57 16.04 3.30 1.77
C LEU A 57 16.41 4.16 0.56
N SER A 58 17.16 5.28 0.77
CA SER A 58 17.66 6.06 -0.37
C SER A 58 18.66 5.25 -1.19
N ILE A 59 18.61 5.37 -2.51
CA ILE A 59 19.57 4.70 -3.42
C ILE A 59 21.01 5.09 -3.08
N GLN A 60 21.26 6.35 -2.71
CA GLN A 60 22.58 6.82 -2.34
C GLN A 60 23.10 6.11 -1.05
N THR A 61 22.22 5.87 -0.08
CA THR A 61 22.58 5.10 1.12
C THR A 61 22.79 3.63 0.78
N ALA A 62 21.92 3.04 -0.05
CA ALA A 62 22.04 1.65 -0.49
C ALA A 62 23.39 1.39 -1.20
N LYS A 63 23.84 2.30 -2.08
CA LYS A 63 25.16 2.22 -2.73
C LYS A 63 26.32 2.24 -1.75
N ARG A 64 26.21 3.05 -0.69
CA ARG A 64 27.26 3.10 0.35
C ARG A 64 27.33 1.83 1.19
N LEU A 65 26.17 1.22 1.47
CA LEU A 65 26.09 0.00 2.25
C LEU A 65 26.53 -1.24 1.43
N CYS A 66 26.21 -1.25 0.14
CA CYS A 66 26.52 -2.37 -0.76
C CYS A 66 27.21 -1.85 -2.03
N PRO A 67 28.58 -1.80 -2.07
CA PRO A 67 29.32 -1.25 -3.19
C PRO A 67 29.08 -1.97 -4.53
N ASN A 68 28.74 -3.26 -4.49
CA ASN A 68 28.45 -4.07 -5.69
C ASN A 68 26.97 -4.13 -6.03
N LEU A 69 26.16 -3.19 -5.51
CA LEU A 69 24.73 -3.14 -5.71
C LEU A 69 24.38 -2.88 -7.17
N VAL A 70 23.54 -3.73 -7.74
CA VAL A 70 22.97 -3.53 -9.08
C VAL A 70 21.63 -2.82 -8.94
N ILE A 71 21.48 -1.67 -9.61
CA ILE A 71 20.24 -0.89 -9.60
C ILE A 71 19.50 -1.12 -10.91
N VAL A 72 18.25 -1.54 -10.83
CA VAL A 72 17.39 -1.80 -11.98
C VAL A 72 16.21 -0.82 -11.96
N PRO A 73 15.97 -0.08 -13.04
CA PRO A 73 14.78 0.77 -13.15
C PRO A 73 13.49 -0.05 -13.04
N PRO A 74 12.45 0.44 -12.36
CA PRO A 74 11.20 -0.29 -12.23
C PRO A 74 10.41 -0.37 -13.54
N ASP A 75 9.86 -1.55 -13.83
CA ASP A 75 8.89 -1.79 -14.91
C ASP A 75 7.53 -2.20 -14.32
N PHE A 76 6.72 -1.20 -13.97
CA PHE A 76 5.42 -1.44 -13.35
C PHE A 76 4.41 -2.14 -14.26
N GLN A 77 4.56 -2.06 -15.59
CA GLN A 77 3.67 -2.81 -16.51
C GLN A 77 3.93 -4.30 -16.38
N LYS A 78 5.19 -4.71 -16.38
CA LYS A 78 5.63 -6.09 -16.16
C LYS A 78 5.14 -6.61 -14.80
N TYR A 79 5.35 -5.85 -13.73
CA TYR A 79 4.95 -6.28 -12.38
C TYR A 79 3.43 -6.43 -12.24
N LYS A 80 2.65 -5.55 -12.86
CA LYS A 80 1.19 -5.68 -12.90
C LYS A 80 0.73 -6.91 -13.67
N ALA A 81 1.39 -7.24 -14.77
CA ALA A 81 1.06 -8.45 -15.55
C ALA A 81 1.34 -9.71 -14.73
N VAL A 82 2.48 -9.79 -14.04
CA VAL A 82 2.79 -10.91 -13.15
C VAL A 82 1.81 -10.98 -11.96
N SER A 83 1.50 -9.85 -11.35
CA SER A 83 0.50 -9.75 -10.27
C SER A 83 -0.87 -10.26 -10.72
N ALA A 84 -1.30 -9.94 -11.95
CA ALA A 84 -2.57 -10.43 -12.50
C ALA A 84 -2.58 -11.95 -12.67
N GLN A 85 -1.47 -12.57 -13.11
CA GLN A 85 -1.33 -14.03 -13.17
C GLN A 85 -1.46 -14.68 -11.80
N ILE A 86 -0.79 -14.10 -10.77
CA ILE A 86 -0.86 -14.59 -9.40
C ILE A 86 -2.28 -14.49 -8.84
N ARG A 87 -2.97 -13.37 -9.07
CA ARG A 87 -4.37 -13.21 -8.64
C ARG A 87 -5.31 -14.19 -9.33
N GLY A 88 -5.05 -14.52 -10.60
CA GLY A 88 -5.78 -15.58 -11.31
C GLY A 88 -5.71 -16.92 -10.58
N ILE A 89 -4.54 -17.27 -10.00
CA ILE A 89 -4.39 -18.48 -9.19
C ILE A 89 -5.25 -18.40 -7.92
N PHE A 90 -5.30 -17.26 -7.24
CA PHE A 90 -6.11 -17.10 -6.03
C PHE A 90 -7.59 -17.33 -6.30
N HIS A 91 -8.09 -16.81 -7.42
CA HIS A 91 -9.49 -16.94 -7.82
C HIS A 91 -9.89 -18.38 -8.22
N GLU A 92 -8.94 -19.28 -8.45
CA GLU A 92 -9.23 -20.72 -8.62
C GLU A 92 -9.79 -21.32 -7.31
N TYR A 93 -9.46 -20.74 -6.14
CA TYR A 93 -9.83 -21.26 -4.81
C TYR A 93 -10.98 -20.50 -4.14
N THR A 94 -11.06 -19.18 -4.31
CA THR A 94 -12.10 -18.35 -3.68
C THR A 94 -12.32 -17.06 -4.45
N ASP A 95 -13.52 -16.48 -4.35
CA ASP A 95 -13.78 -15.12 -4.84
C ASP A 95 -13.44 -14.04 -3.80
N LEU A 96 -13.32 -14.44 -2.53
CA LEU A 96 -12.96 -13.54 -1.44
C LEU A 96 -11.44 -13.33 -1.41
N VAL A 97 -10.95 -12.50 -2.33
CA VAL A 97 -9.54 -12.11 -2.46
C VAL A 97 -9.44 -10.60 -2.25
N GLU A 98 -8.69 -10.18 -1.24
CA GLU A 98 -8.39 -8.77 -0.94
C GLU A 98 -6.92 -8.46 -1.24
N PRO A 99 -6.60 -7.86 -2.39
CA PRO A 99 -5.25 -7.40 -2.67
C PRO A 99 -4.90 -6.19 -1.79
N ILE A 100 -3.74 -6.25 -1.13
CA ILE A 100 -3.20 -5.12 -0.36
C ILE A 100 -2.22 -4.31 -1.22
N SER A 101 -1.45 -5.02 -2.07
CA SER A 101 -0.47 -4.47 -3.00
C SER A 101 -0.45 -5.26 -4.31
N LEU A 102 0.60 -5.11 -5.13
CA LEU A 102 0.81 -5.95 -6.32
C LEU A 102 1.28 -7.36 -5.97
N ASP A 103 1.87 -7.55 -4.82
CA ASP A 103 2.58 -8.77 -4.39
C ASP A 103 1.96 -9.48 -3.18
N GLU A 104 0.97 -8.88 -2.53
CA GLU A 104 0.32 -9.51 -1.39
C GLU A 104 -1.20 -9.42 -1.43
N ALA A 105 -1.85 -10.45 -0.90
CA ALA A 105 -3.30 -10.51 -0.77
C ALA A 105 -3.73 -11.38 0.41
N PHE A 106 -4.91 -11.05 0.98
CA PHE A 106 -5.66 -11.96 1.84
C PHE A 106 -6.67 -12.75 1.02
N LEU A 107 -6.84 -14.02 1.41
CA LEU A 107 -7.85 -14.91 0.87
C LEU A 107 -8.68 -15.47 2.04
N ASP A 108 -9.99 -15.42 1.94
CA ASP A 108 -10.86 -16.19 2.83
C ASP A 108 -11.26 -17.48 2.10
N VAL A 109 -10.74 -18.61 2.59
CA VAL A 109 -10.97 -19.94 2.05
C VAL A 109 -11.81 -20.79 2.99
N THR A 110 -12.56 -20.14 3.89
CA THR A 110 -13.48 -20.82 4.84
C THR A 110 -14.47 -21.68 4.07
N GLU A 111 -15.10 -21.08 3.06
CA GLU A 111 -15.86 -21.74 2.02
C GLU A 111 -15.09 -21.58 0.70
N ASN A 112 -14.49 -22.63 0.19
CA ASN A 112 -13.65 -22.56 -1.00
C ASN A 112 -14.25 -23.40 -2.14
N LYS A 113 -13.86 -23.04 -3.39
CA LYS A 113 -14.40 -23.65 -4.62
C LYS A 113 -14.00 -25.12 -4.83
N CYS A 114 -12.93 -25.56 -4.16
CA CYS A 114 -12.33 -26.88 -4.37
C CYS A 114 -12.74 -27.91 -3.32
N GLY A 115 -13.54 -27.53 -2.32
CA GLY A 115 -13.96 -28.42 -1.23
C GLY A 115 -12.82 -28.88 -0.30
N VAL A 116 -11.67 -28.18 -0.30
CA VAL A 116 -10.51 -28.52 0.51
C VAL A 116 -10.75 -28.12 1.96
N VAL A 117 -10.56 -29.08 2.88
CA VAL A 117 -10.90 -28.88 4.29
C VAL A 117 -9.89 -27.99 5.01
N LEU A 118 -8.59 -28.14 4.71
CA LEU A 118 -7.54 -27.43 5.42
C LEU A 118 -7.00 -26.24 4.62
N GLY A 119 -7.05 -25.04 5.18
CA GLY A 119 -6.50 -23.83 4.53
C GLY A 119 -4.99 -23.92 4.25
N VAL A 120 -4.24 -24.71 5.04
CA VAL A 120 -2.81 -24.93 4.80
C VAL A 120 -2.53 -25.72 3.53
N ASP A 121 -3.42 -26.64 3.12
CA ASP A 121 -3.27 -27.40 1.89
C ASP A 121 -3.53 -26.49 0.67
N ILE A 122 -4.53 -25.60 0.76
CA ILE A 122 -4.76 -24.57 -0.25
C ILE A 122 -3.53 -23.64 -0.36
N ALA A 123 -2.98 -23.17 0.76
CA ALA A 123 -1.81 -22.30 0.76
C ALA A 123 -0.59 -22.97 0.11
N ARG A 124 -0.36 -24.26 0.38
CA ARG A 124 0.71 -25.05 -0.22
C ARG A 124 0.52 -25.19 -1.73
N GLU A 125 -0.68 -25.45 -2.16
CA GLU A 125 -1.01 -25.59 -3.58
C GLU A 125 -0.88 -24.25 -4.32
N ILE A 126 -1.36 -23.16 -3.76
CA ILE A 126 -1.19 -21.80 -4.30
C ILE A 126 0.29 -21.49 -4.51
N LYS A 127 1.15 -21.74 -3.51
CA LYS A 127 2.60 -21.52 -3.61
C LYS A 127 3.22 -22.36 -4.74
N ARG A 128 2.84 -23.64 -4.85
CA ARG A 128 3.28 -24.53 -5.94
C ARG A 128 2.89 -23.98 -7.31
N LEU A 129 1.62 -23.60 -7.48
CA LEU A 129 1.11 -23.04 -8.73
C LEU A 129 1.74 -21.71 -9.11
N ILE A 130 2.00 -20.84 -8.13
CA ILE A 130 2.74 -19.58 -8.35
C ILE A 130 4.12 -19.92 -8.94
N PHE A 131 4.86 -20.84 -8.32
CA PHE A 131 6.19 -21.22 -8.82
C PHE A 131 6.13 -21.83 -10.22
N GLU A 132 5.21 -22.76 -10.47
CA GLU A 132 5.07 -23.42 -11.77
C GLU A 132 4.67 -22.47 -12.89
N LYS A 133 3.72 -21.53 -12.62
CA LYS A 133 3.23 -20.60 -13.63
C LYS A 133 4.12 -19.37 -13.82
N THR A 134 4.86 -18.96 -12.80
CA THR A 134 5.61 -17.69 -12.85
C THR A 134 7.12 -17.82 -12.62
N GLY A 135 7.61 -18.96 -12.14
CA GLY A 135 9.01 -19.14 -11.73
C GLY A 135 9.41 -18.35 -10.48
N LEU A 136 8.44 -17.82 -9.74
CA LEU A 136 8.67 -17.00 -8.55
C LEU A 136 8.21 -17.74 -7.31
N THR A 137 8.83 -17.43 -6.14
CA THR A 137 8.38 -17.96 -4.84
C THR A 137 7.50 -16.96 -4.11
N ALA A 138 6.63 -17.49 -3.27
CA ALA A 138 5.80 -16.74 -2.34
C ALA A 138 5.87 -17.36 -0.95
N SER A 139 5.72 -16.54 0.08
CA SER A 139 5.51 -17.00 1.44
C SER A 139 4.04 -16.87 1.82
N ALA A 140 3.51 -17.84 2.56
CA ALA A 140 2.12 -17.87 2.96
C ALA A 140 1.95 -18.06 4.47
N GLY A 141 1.02 -17.33 5.04
CA GLY A 141 0.57 -17.46 6.41
C GLY A 141 -0.89 -17.88 6.47
N VAL A 142 -1.21 -18.82 7.34
CA VAL A 142 -2.57 -19.34 7.52
C VAL A 142 -3.00 -19.17 8.95
N SER A 143 -4.15 -18.56 9.17
CA SER A 143 -4.75 -18.42 10.49
C SER A 143 -6.26 -18.23 10.41
N TYR A 144 -6.90 -17.90 11.53
CA TYR A 144 -8.34 -17.63 11.60
C TYR A 144 -8.70 -16.15 11.41
N CYS A 145 -7.72 -15.25 11.30
CA CYS A 145 -7.93 -13.82 11.10
C CYS A 145 -6.79 -13.19 10.27
N LYS A 146 -7.05 -12.02 9.70
CA LYS A 146 -6.12 -11.31 8.82
C LYS A 146 -4.81 -10.94 9.52
N PHE A 147 -4.90 -10.44 10.77
CA PHE A 147 -3.73 -10.04 11.56
C PHE A 147 -2.72 -11.17 11.68
N LEU A 148 -3.15 -12.34 12.16
CA LEU A 148 -2.27 -13.48 12.36
C LEU A 148 -1.79 -14.11 11.05
N ALA A 149 -2.65 -14.17 10.04
CA ALA A 149 -2.25 -14.68 8.74
C ALA A 149 -1.12 -13.84 8.12
N LYS A 150 -1.19 -12.49 8.27
CA LYS A 150 -0.14 -11.59 7.77
C LYS A 150 1.18 -11.78 8.52
N ILE A 151 1.15 -11.88 9.84
CA ILE A 151 2.37 -12.13 10.63
C ILE A 151 2.96 -13.50 10.28
N ALA A 152 2.11 -14.52 10.13
CA ALA A 152 2.54 -15.87 9.79
C ALA A 152 3.27 -15.92 8.43
N SER A 153 2.85 -15.13 7.44
CA SER A 153 3.49 -15.11 6.12
C SER A 153 4.92 -14.58 6.16
N ASP A 154 5.25 -13.71 7.12
CA ASP A 154 6.60 -13.15 7.29
C ASP A 154 7.53 -14.04 8.14
N TYR A 155 6.96 -14.98 8.92
CA TYR A 155 7.70 -15.72 9.96
C TYR A 155 8.78 -16.66 9.42
N ARG A 156 8.60 -17.18 8.21
CA ARG A 156 9.52 -18.17 7.59
C ARG A 156 9.96 -17.79 6.18
N LYS A 157 9.99 -16.50 5.84
CA LYS A 157 10.51 -16.04 4.54
C LYS A 157 11.99 -16.38 4.35
N PRO A 158 12.44 -16.72 3.14
CA PRO A 158 11.68 -16.86 1.87
C PRO A 158 11.04 -18.25 1.71
N ASP A 159 10.12 -18.34 0.75
CA ASP A 159 9.39 -19.57 0.37
C ASP A 159 8.74 -20.29 1.54
N GLY A 160 8.36 -19.51 2.56
CA GLY A 160 7.84 -20.01 3.83
C GLY A 160 6.36 -20.40 3.75
N LEU A 161 5.96 -21.28 4.67
CA LEU A 161 4.57 -21.60 4.98
C LEU A 161 4.47 -21.73 6.51
N CYS A 162 3.64 -20.88 7.11
CA CYS A 162 3.45 -20.88 8.55
C CYS A 162 1.95 -20.89 8.89
N VAL A 163 1.57 -21.68 9.88
CA VAL A 163 0.21 -21.78 10.39
C VAL A 163 0.18 -21.34 11.85
N ILE A 164 -0.66 -20.40 12.20
CA ILE A 164 -0.94 -20.04 13.59
C ILE A 164 -2.33 -20.56 13.92
N HIS A 165 -2.38 -21.66 14.68
CA HIS A 165 -3.63 -22.28 15.11
C HIS A 165 -4.30 -21.45 16.20
N PRO A 166 -5.66 -21.38 16.28
CA PRO A 166 -6.37 -20.63 17.31
C PRO A 166 -5.90 -20.95 18.74
N ASP A 167 -5.68 -22.22 19.06
CA ASP A 167 -5.27 -22.66 20.41
C ASP A 167 -3.86 -22.20 20.81
N ARG A 168 -3.02 -21.80 19.85
CA ARG A 168 -1.65 -21.32 20.08
C ARG A 168 -1.50 -19.82 19.82
N ALA A 169 -2.59 -19.17 19.41
CA ALA A 169 -2.53 -17.78 18.97
C ALA A 169 -2.12 -16.83 20.10
N LEU A 170 -2.69 -16.99 21.29
CA LEU A 170 -2.41 -16.10 22.43
C LEU A 170 -0.98 -16.27 22.95
N ASP A 171 -0.45 -17.49 22.97
CA ASP A 171 0.94 -17.77 23.33
C ASP A 171 1.88 -17.14 22.29
N PHE A 172 1.59 -17.36 21.01
CA PHE A 172 2.37 -16.77 19.92
C PHE A 172 2.42 -15.24 19.98
N ILE A 173 1.25 -14.61 20.22
CA ILE A 173 1.15 -13.16 20.33
C ILE A 173 1.89 -12.64 21.57
N ALA A 174 1.85 -13.37 22.69
CA ALA A 174 2.50 -12.96 23.93
C ALA A 174 4.00 -12.72 23.74
N ASP A 175 4.67 -13.59 22.99
CA ASP A 175 6.11 -13.53 22.72
C ASP A 175 6.47 -12.61 21.55
N LEU A 176 5.47 -12.09 20.80
CA LEU A 176 5.71 -11.28 19.63
C LEU A 176 6.08 -9.85 20.00
N ASN A 177 7.22 -9.36 19.52
CA ASN A 177 7.60 -7.95 19.66
C ASN A 177 6.58 -7.03 18.98
N VAL A 178 6.27 -5.89 19.62
CA VAL A 178 5.25 -4.96 19.12
C VAL A 178 5.55 -4.38 17.75
N GLU A 179 6.83 -4.26 17.35
CA GLU A 179 7.25 -3.82 16.02
C GLU A 179 6.80 -4.77 14.90
N LYS A 180 6.49 -6.01 15.25
CA LYS A 180 5.98 -7.02 14.30
C LYS A 180 4.47 -6.97 14.13
N PHE A 181 3.76 -6.21 14.97
CA PHE A 181 2.33 -6.06 14.83
C PHE A 181 1.97 -5.28 13.57
N TRP A 182 1.03 -5.76 12.84
CA TRP A 182 0.54 -5.06 11.64
C TRP A 182 0.04 -3.66 11.96
N GLY A 183 0.62 -2.65 11.29
CA GLY A 183 0.29 -1.25 11.51
C GLY A 183 1.13 -0.54 12.58
N ILE A 184 2.04 -1.23 13.23
CA ILE A 184 3.00 -0.62 14.17
C ILE A 184 4.32 -0.36 13.43
N GLY A 185 4.52 0.89 13.01
CA GLY A 185 5.79 1.36 12.47
C GLY A 185 6.72 1.90 13.57
N GLU A 186 7.95 2.25 13.20
CA GLU A 186 9.02 2.70 14.12
C GLU A 186 8.58 3.77 15.14
N LYS A 187 7.85 4.81 14.69
CA LYS A 187 7.37 5.88 15.59
C LYS A 187 6.37 5.40 16.62
N THR A 188 5.48 4.47 16.22
CA THR A 188 4.48 3.89 17.11
C THR A 188 5.15 2.94 18.10
N ALA A 189 6.08 2.11 17.63
CA ALA A 189 6.86 1.22 18.46
C ALA A 189 7.70 1.99 19.50
N ALA A 190 8.41 3.05 19.07
CA ALA A 190 9.17 3.91 19.98
C ALA A 190 8.29 4.50 21.10
N LYS A 191 7.06 4.93 20.76
CA LYS A 191 6.10 5.44 21.76
C LYS A 191 5.60 4.32 22.68
N MET A 192 5.39 3.09 22.17
CA MET A 192 5.04 1.93 22.99
C MET A 192 6.17 1.59 23.96
N HIS A 193 7.43 1.58 23.50
CA HIS A 193 8.60 1.35 24.37
C HIS A 193 8.71 2.38 25.50
N GLN A 194 8.41 3.67 25.25
CA GLN A 194 8.35 4.69 26.30
C GLN A 194 7.26 4.41 27.35
N MET A 195 6.23 3.65 26.97
CA MET A 195 5.17 3.21 27.88
C MET A 195 5.48 1.86 28.55
N GLY A 196 6.66 1.27 28.32
CA GLY A 196 7.05 -0.04 28.85
C GLY A 196 6.44 -1.23 28.09
N ILE A 197 5.92 -1.01 26.87
CA ILE A 197 5.26 -2.03 26.04
C ILE A 197 6.25 -2.50 24.98
N TYR A 198 6.74 -3.73 25.09
CA TYR A 198 7.73 -4.35 24.17
C TYR A 198 7.14 -5.54 23.43
N THR A 199 6.21 -6.26 24.06
CA THR A 199 5.66 -7.53 23.56
C THR A 199 4.14 -7.48 23.48
N GLY A 200 3.56 -8.48 22.82
CA GLY A 200 2.11 -8.66 22.82
C GLY A 200 1.53 -8.94 24.20
N ALA A 201 2.30 -9.60 25.11
CA ALA A 201 1.92 -9.78 26.49
C ALA A 201 1.79 -8.42 27.19
N ASP A 202 2.81 -7.55 27.08
CA ASP A 202 2.77 -6.22 27.69
C ASP A 202 1.59 -5.40 27.15
N LEU A 203 1.38 -5.45 25.82
CA LEU A 203 0.31 -4.70 25.16
C LEU A 203 -1.09 -5.15 25.62
N ARG A 204 -1.26 -6.43 25.93
CA ARG A 204 -2.52 -7.02 26.42
C ARG A 204 -2.88 -6.53 27.82
N GLU A 205 -1.90 -6.30 28.68
CA GLU A 205 -2.09 -5.84 30.05
C GLU A 205 -2.50 -4.36 30.14
N ILE A 206 -2.24 -3.57 29.10
CA ILE A 206 -2.58 -2.14 29.10
C ILE A 206 -4.09 -1.93 28.90
N PRO A 207 -4.76 -1.16 29.77
CA PRO A 207 -6.17 -0.85 29.61
C PRO A 207 -6.44 -0.19 28.25
N VAL A 208 -7.49 -0.63 27.55
CA VAL A 208 -7.84 -0.13 26.21
C VAL A 208 -8.03 1.40 26.19
N ALA A 209 -8.56 1.98 27.27
CA ALA A 209 -8.73 3.44 27.39
C ALA A 209 -7.39 4.18 27.33
N GLN A 210 -6.34 3.63 27.94
CA GLN A 210 -5.00 4.21 27.93
C GLN A 210 -4.39 4.12 26.51
N LEU A 211 -4.57 2.99 25.81
CA LEU A 211 -4.13 2.85 24.42
C LEU A 211 -4.86 3.80 23.48
N ILE A 212 -6.18 4.01 23.69
CA ILE A 212 -6.95 4.99 22.90
C ILE A 212 -6.46 6.41 23.19
N ALA A 213 -6.17 6.77 24.42
CA ALA A 213 -5.64 8.07 24.79
C ALA A 213 -4.26 8.32 24.13
N ALA A 214 -3.41 7.28 24.05
CA ALA A 214 -2.07 7.39 23.48
C ALA A 214 -2.05 7.37 21.95
N PHE A 215 -2.85 6.50 21.32
CA PHE A 215 -2.76 6.17 19.89
C PHE A 215 -4.05 6.49 19.11
N GLY A 216 -5.07 7.06 19.75
CA GLY A 216 -6.36 7.31 19.10
C GLY A 216 -7.13 6.01 18.80
N LYS A 217 -7.94 6.04 17.74
CA LYS A 217 -8.76 4.88 17.34
C LYS A 217 -7.97 3.60 17.11
N VAL A 218 -6.74 3.71 16.62
CA VAL A 218 -5.88 2.55 16.33
C VAL A 218 -5.42 1.84 17.62
N GLY A 219 -5.39 2.53 18.75
CA GLY A 219 -5.06 1.91 20.05
C GLY A 219 -6.02 0.77 20.43
N ARG A 220 -7.31 0.90 20.08
CA ARG A 220 -8.28 -0.19 20.25
C ARG A 220 -7.92 -1.38 19.36
N VAL A 221 -7.53 -1.14 18.11
CA VAL A 221 -7.14 -2.20 17.18
C VAL A 221 -5.93 -2.97 17.70
N PHE A 222 -4.93 -2.28 18.22
CA PHE A 222 -3.76 -2.92 18.81
C PHE A 222 -4.10 -3.78 20.02
N HIS A 223 -5.01 -3.31 20.87
CA HIS A 223 -5.51 -4.08 22.01
C HIS A 223 -6.24 -5.35 21.55
N GLU A 224 -7.13 -5.26 20.55
CA GLU A 224 -7.82 -6.43 19.99
C GLU A 224 -6.82 -7.42 19.39
N PHE A 225 -5.81 -6.95 18.66
CA PHE A 225 -4.74 -7.80 18.12
C PHE A 225 -3.97 -8.53 19.21
N ALA A 226 -3.61 -7.84 20.31
CA ALA A 226 -2.92 -8.47 21.45
C ALA A 226 -3.78 -9.55 22.13
N ASN A 227 -5.10 -9.45 22.00
CA ASN A 227 -6.06 -10.45 22.48
C ASN A 227 -6.44 -11.50 21.41
N GLY A 228 -5.73 -11.55 20.28
CA GLY A 228 -5.99 -12.50 19.21
C GLY A 228 -7.27 -12.25 18.43
N ARG A 229 -7.83 -11.05 18.50
CA ARG A 229 -9.10 -10.69 17.88
C ARG A 229 -8.87 -9.79 16.65
N ASP A 230 -9.37 -10.21 15.50
CA ASP A 230 -9.46 -9.43 14.28
C ASP A 230 -10.67 -9.93 13.48
N GLU A 231 -11.79 -9.25 13.63
CA GLU A 231 -13.04 -9.64 12.99
C GLU A 231 -13.20 -9.08 11.57
N ARG A 232 -12.25 -8.27 11.11
CA ARG A 232 -12.32 -7.69 9.76
C ARG A 232 -12.48 -8.78 8.71
N PRO A 233 -13.49 -8.68 7.83
CA PRO A 233 -13.64 -9.61 6.72
C PRO A 233 -12.55 -9.40 5.66
N VAL A 234 -12.38 -10.38 4.78
CA VAL A 234 -11.67 -10.22 3.52
C VAL A 234 -12.61 -9.50 2.55
N ILE A 235 -12.19 -8.34 2.04
CA ILE A 235 -12.98 -7.46 1.18
C ILE A 235 -12.54 -7.64 -0.26
N ALA A 236 -13.36 -8.32 -1.06
CA ALA A 236 -13.06 -8.60 -2.48
C ALA A 236 -13.23 -7.34 -3.36
N GLU A 237 -14.20 -6.50 -3.04
CA GLU A 237 -14.49 -5.28 -3.78
C GLU A 237 -14.02 -4.06 -2.99
N TRP A 238 -13.19 -3.25 -3.63
CA TRP A 238 -12.67 -2.03 -3.03
C TRP A 238 -13.00 -0.83 -3.90
N GLU A 239 -13.77 0.08 -3.33
CA GLU A 239 -14.12 1.32 -3.99
C GLU A 239 -12.97 2.34 -3.88
N ARG A 240 -12.58 2.91 -5.01
CA ARG A 240 -11.57 3.94 -5.06
C ARG A 240 -12.10 5.27 -4.50
N LYS A 241 -11.48 5.78 -3.44
CA LYS A 241 -11.90 7.03 -2.77
C LYS A 241 -11.20 8.27 -3.31
N SER A 242 -10.10 8.13 -4.02
CA SER A 242 -9.35 9.24 -4.60
C SER A 242 -8.40 8.78 -5.69
N VAL A 243 -8.06 9.69 -6.58
CA VAL A 243 -6.96 9.56 -7.54
C VAL A 243 -6.00 10.72 -7.33
N SER A 244 -4.71 10.44 -7.27
CA SER A 244 -3.69 11.46 -7.03
C SER A 244 -2.41 11.17 -7.81
N CYS A 245 -1.64 12.23 -8.04
CA CYS A 245 -0.25 12.14 -8.47
C CYS A 245 0.61 13.10 -7.66
N GLU A 246 1.87 12.72 -7.46
CA GLU A 246 2.84 13.56 -6.79
C GLU A 246 4.22 13.39 -7.41
N ARG A 247 5.01 14.47 -7.38
CA ARG A 247 6.35 14.47 -7.93
C ARG A 247 7.34 15.05 -6.91
N THR A 248 8.38 14.27 -6.59
CA THR A 248 9.54 14.76 -5.87
C THR A 248 10.50 15.37 -6.88
N PHE A 249 10.89 16.63 -6.69
CA PHE A 249 11.82 17.32 -7.58
C PHE A 249 13.27 16.89 -7.30
N GLU A 250 14.13 16.93 -8.29
CA GLU A 250 15.56 16.63 -8.11
C GLU A 250 16.25 17.68 -7.25
N THR A 251 15.90 18.94 -7.44
CA THR A 251 16.27 20.10 -6.63
C THR A 251 15.03 20.77 -6.05
N ASP A 252 15.15 21.35 -4.87
CA ASP A 252 14.02 22.05 -4.25
C ASP A 252 13.66 23.30 -5.03
N ILE A 253 12.36 23.60 -5.15
CA ILE A 253 11.84 24.73 -5.91
C ILE A 253 11.41 25.84 -4.95
N SER A 254 11.86 27.07 -5.19
CA SER A 254 11.44 28.29 -4.50
C SER A 254 10.90 29.36 -5.46
N SER A 255 11.13 29.22 -6.76
CA SER A 255 10.69 30.19 -7.78
C SER A 255 9.20 29.99 -8.11
N SER A 256 8.46 31.09 -8.18
CA SER A 256 7.02 31.10 -8.54
C SER A 256 6.77 30.60 -9.97
N SER A 257 7.71 30.88 -10.89
CA SER A 257 7.63 30.37 -12.28
C SER A 257 7.77 28.86 -12.33
N ASP A 258 8.78 28.29 -11.67
CA ASP A 258 9.03 26.84 -11.67
C ASP A 258 7.89 26.09 -10.95
N MET A 259 7.37 26.66 -9.86
CA MET A 259 6.19 26.11 -9.17
C MET A 259 4.97 26.09 -10.07
N THR A 260 4.76 27.15 -10.87
CA THR A 260 3.62 27.21 -11.81
C THR A 260 3.77 26.16 -12.91
N ILE A 261 4.97 25.97 -13.45
CA ILE A 261 5.27 24.95 -14.45
C ILE A 261 5.09 23.56 -13.86
N ALA A 262 5.63 23.30 -12.68
CA ALA A 262 5.50 22.01 -11.99
C ALA A 262 4.02 21.68 -11.73
N LEU A 263 3.26 22.66 -11.23
CA LEU A 263 1.82 22.50 -10.98
C LEU A 263 1.04 22.18 -12.26
N TYR A 264 1.38 22.85 -13.36
CA TYR A 264 0.76 22.59 -14.68
C TYR A 264 0.98 21.13 -15.13
N HIS A 265 2.22 20.64 -15.05
CA HIS A 265 2.52 19.25 -15.41
C HIS A 265 1.81 18.23 -14.51
N ILE A 266 1.70 18.51 -13.20
CA ILE A 266 0.98 17.65 -12.26
C ILE A 266 -0.52 17.63 -12.58
N VAL A 267 -1.10 18.78 -13.00
CA VAL A 267 -2.51 18.82 -13.43
C VAL A 267 -2.73 17.94 -14.65
N LEU A 268 -1.85 17.98 -15.66
CA LEU A 268 -1.98 17.13 -16.84
C LEU A 268 -1.88 15.65 -16.48
N GLU A 269 -0.89 15.28 -15.65
CA GLU A 269 -0.74 13.90 -15.17
C GLU A 269 -1.95 13.43 -14.35
N LEU A 270 -2.52 14.31 -13.52
CA LEU A 270 -3.72 13.99 -12.74
C LEU A 270 -4.92 13.71 -13.65
N LEU A 271 -5.13 14.51 -14.70
CA LEU A 271 -6.21 14.30 -15.67
C LEU A 271 -6.10 12.94 -16.36
N GLU A 272 -4.91 12.58 -16.85
CA GLU A 272 -4.68 11.25 -17.45
C GLU A 272 -4.99 10.10 -16.47
N ARG A 273 -4.68 10.30 -15.18
CA ARG A 273 -4.95 9.30 -14.15
C ARG A 273 -6.44 9.21 -13.80
N LEU A 274 -7.15 10.34 -13.79
CA LEU A 274 -8.60 10.39 -13.57
C LEU A 274 -9.33 9.66 -14.70
N GLU A 275 -9.01 9.98 -15.95
CA GLU A 275 -9.57 9.33 -17.14
C GLU A 275 -9.30 7.81 -17.13
N ARG A 276 -8.05 7.40 -16.93
CA ARG A 276 -7.68 5.96 -16.87
C ARG A 276 -8.37 5.20 -15.74
N ALA A 277 -8.68 5.89 -14.65
CA ALA A 277 -9.31 5.30 -13.47
C ALA A 277 -10.84 5.36 -13.54
N ASP A 278 -11.41 6.03 -14.53
CA ASP A 278 -12.83 6.39 -14.61
C ASP A 278 -13.34 6.94 -13.27
N PHE A 279 -12.62 7.94 -12.74
CA PHE A 279 -12.85 8.44 -11.38
C PHE A 279 -13.36 9.87 -11.39
N GLU A 280 -14.47 10.09 -10.71
CA GLU A 280 -15.10 11.38 -10.52
C GLU A 280 -15.03 11.83 -9.06
N GLY A 281 -14.73 13.10 -8.82
CA GLY A 281 -14.69 13.64 -7.48
C GLY A 281 -14.84 15.16 -7.45
N TYR A 282 -15.14 15.66 -6.26
CA TYR A 282 -15.55 17.05 -6.01
C TYR A 282 -14.53 17.84 -5.17
N THR A 283 -13.53 17.17 -4.60
CA THR A 283 -12.55 17.80 -3.73
C THR A 283 -11.17 17.73 -4.35
N LEU A 284 -10.59 18.88 -4.68
CA LEU A 284 -9.19 19.01 -5.06
C LEU A 284 -8.32 19.21 -3.81
N THR A 285 -7.31 18.38 -3.64
CA THR A 285 -6.33 18.48 -2.56
C THR A 285 -4.94 18.72 -3.12
N LEU A 286 -4.32 19.81 -2.70
CA LEU A 286 -2.91 20.11 -2.92
C LEU A 286 -2.11 19.56 -1.75
N LYS A 287 -1.02 18.84 -2.05
CA LYS A 287 -0.02 18.34 -1.10
C LYS A 287 1.31 19.02 -1.39
N VAL A 288 1.91 19.60 -0.38
CA VAL A 288 3.24 20.23 -0.47
C VAL A 288 4.12 19.64 0.62
N LYS A 289 5.32 19.18 0.24
CA LYS A 289 6.36 18.78 1.18
C LYS A 289 7.57 19.67 0.96
N PHE A 290 8.04 20.30 2.02
CA PHE A 290 9.19 21.20 2.01
C PHE A 290 10.52 20.45 2.12
N HIS A 291 11.63 21.16 1.97
CA HIS A 291 12.99 20.64 2.05
C HIS A 291 13.31 19.96 3.39
N ASP A 292 12.70 20.43 4.48
CA ASP A 292 12.82 19.91 5.84
C ASP A 292 11.88 18.72 6.13
N PHE A 293 11.21 18.17 5.10
CA PHE A 293 10.21 17.13 5.16
C PHE A 293 8.90 17.50 5.87
N ARG A 294 8.71 18.72 6.34
CA ARG A 294 7.41 19.21 6.78
C ARG A 294 6.43 19.15 5.62
N GLN A 295 5.24 18.62 5.88
CA GLN A 295 4.21 18.43 4.86
C GLN A 295 2.94 19.18 5.26
N ILE A 296 2.34 19.84 4.29
CA ILE A 296 1.02 20.46 4.42
C ILE A 296 0.10 19.99 3.30
N THR A 297 -1.19 20.05 3.57
CA THR A 297 -2.25 19.84 2.59
C THR A 297 -3.21 21.01 2.62
N ARG A 298 -3.78 21.35 1.45
CA ARG A 298 -4.85 22.35 1.28
C ARG A 298 -5.90 21.73 0.37
N SER A 299 -7.15 21.90 0.70
CA SER A 299 -8.24 21.30 -0.07
C SER A 299 -9.35 22.31 -0.36
N ILE A 300 -9.99 22.16 -1.51
CA ILE A 300 -11.18 22.89 -1.90
C ILE A 300 -12.20 21.92 -2.46
N THR A 301 -13.43 22.00 -1.96
CA THR A 301 -14.56 21.22 -2.47
C THR A 301 -15.45 22.12 -3.31
N VAL A 302 -15.84 21.63 -4.48
CA VAL A 302 -16.74 22.31 -5.43
C VAL A 302 -18.04 21.51 -5.57
N ASN A 303 -19.04 22.09 -6.24
CA ASN A 303 -20.34 21.45 -6.47
C ASN A 303 -20.47 20.81 -7.85
N TYR A 304 -19.38 20.74 -8.61
CA TYR A 304 -19.27 20.11 -9.92
C TYR A 304 -18.11 19.11 -9.93
N ILE A 305 -18.14 18.17 -10.88
CA ILE A 305 -17.11 17.15 -11.03
C ILE A 305 -15.86 17.77 -11.65
N LEU A 306 -14.69 17.43 -11.10
CA LEU A 306 -13.39 17.90 -11.56
C LEU A 306 -12.87 16.99 -12.68
N ARG A 307 -13.06 17.40 -13.94
CA ARG A 307 -12.75 16.58 -15.13
C ARG A 307 -11.76 17.22 -16.08
N SER A 308 -11.63 18.55 -16.04
CA SER A 308 -10.89 19.29 -17.07
C SER A 308 -9.77 20.15 -16.47
N LYS A 309 -8.82 20.51 -17.33
CA LYS A 309 -7.75 21.43 -16.96
C LYS A 309 -8.30 22.81 -16.59
N GLU A 310 -9.32 23.26 -17.28
CA GLU A 310 -9.99 24.55 -17.08
C GLU A 310 -10.62 24.65 -15.68
N GLU A 311 -11.05 23.54 -15.13
CA GLU A 311 -11.61 23.43 -13.77
C GLU A 311 -10.52 23.28 -12.71
N ILE A 312 -9.56 22.37 -12.93
CA ILE A 312 -8.56 21.97 -11.91
C ILE A 312 -7.44 23.02 -11.77
N LEU A 313 -6.90 23.53 -12.87
CA LEU A 313 -5.73 24.42 -12.83
C LEU A 313 -5.97 25.74 -12.08
N PRO A 314 -7.09 26.44 -12.23
CA PRO A 314 -7.38 27.65 -11.45
C PRO A 314 -7.49 27.38 -9.95
N LEU A 315 -8.13 26.25 -9.58
CA LEU A 315 -8.25 25.83 -8.18
C LEU A 315 -6.90 25.47 -7.58
N ALA A 316 -6.08 24.70 -8.31
CA ALA A 316 -4.74 24.34 -7.89
C ALA A 316 -3.85 25.57 -7.68
N LYS A 317 -3.92 26.58 -8.58
CA LYS A 317 -3.23 27.87 -8.42
C LYS A 317 -3.75 28.64 -7.21
N LYS A 318 -5.06 28.60 -6.94
CA LYS A 318 -5.65 29.22 -5.75
C LYS A 318 -5.10 28.60 -4.48
N LEU A 319 -5.10 27.27 -4.37
CA LEU A 319 -4.54 26.55 -3.22
C LEU A 319 -3.04 26.79 -3.04
N MET A 320 -2.28 26.94 -4.14
CA MET A 320 -0.85 27.20 -4.09
C MET A 320 -0.53 28.61 -3.54
N LYS A 321 -1.39 29.61 -3.78
CA LYS A 321 -1.22 30.96 -3.22
C LYS A 321 -1.27 31.01 -1.69
N GLU A 322 -1.88 30.00 -1.05
CA GLU A 322 -1.95 29.86 0.40
C GLU A 322 -0.68 29.23 1.01
N VAL A 323 0.31 28.88 0.16
CA VAL A 323 1.55 28.22 0.57
C VAL A 323 2.71 29.21 0.45
N ASP A 324 3.38 29.47 1.57
CA ASP A 324 4.63 30.23 1.57
C ASP A 324 5.81 29.29 1.26
N TYR A 325 6.30 29.40 0.03
CA TYR A 325 7.44 28.61 -0.48
C TYR A 325 8.70 29.47 -0.77
N ASN A 326 8.63 30.79 -0.55
CA ASN A 326 9.77 31.67 -0.77
C ASN A 326 10.86 31.44 0.29
N GLU A 327 10.45 31.31 1.55
CA GLU A 327 11.35 31.00 2.67
C GLU A 327 11.54 29.49 2.87
N ASN A 328 10.62 28.65 2.34
CA ASN A 328 10.60 27.22 2.53
C ASN A 328 10.57 26.49 1.16
N PRO A 329 11.74 26.19 0.57
CA PRO A 329 11.80 25.52 -0.73
C PRO A 329 11.02 24.19 -0.75
N VAL A 330 10.31 23.95 -1.86
CA VAL A 330 9.43 22.80 -2.02
C VAL A 330 10.19 21.61 -2.62
N ARG A 331 10.18 20.52 -1.89
CA ARG A 331 10.75 19.23 -2.29
C ARG A 331 9.81 18.38 -3.13
N LEU A 332 8.51 18.40 -2.80
CA LEU A 332 7.48 17.58 -3.46
C LEU A 332 6.20 18.38 -3.58
N LEU A 333 5.57 18.23 -4.73
CA LEU A 333 4.25 18.76 -5.01
C LEU A 333 3.34 17.62 -5.49
N GLY A 334 2.09 17.62 -5.04
CA GLY A 334 1.10 16.65 -5.46
C GLY A 334 -0.30 17.25 -5.54
N LEU A 335 -1.12 16.68 -6.39
CA LEU A 335 -2.55 16.96 -6.49
C LEU A 335 -3.34 15.66 -6.43
N GLY A 336 -4.54 15.73 -5.82
CA GLY A 336 -5.47 14.62 -5.80
C GLY A 336 -6.90 15.09 -5.86
N VAL A 337 -7.73 14.28 -6.51
CA VAL A 337 -9.19 14.45 -6.55
C VAL A 337 -9.80 13.33 -5.72
N GLY A 338 -10.71 13.68 -4.84
CA GLY A 338 -11.42 12.78 -3.95
C GLY A 338 -12.85 13.22 -3.70
N ASN A 339 -13.47 12.64 -2.65
CA ASN A 339 -14.86 12.91 -2.30
C ASN A 339 -15.81 12.54 -3.46
N HIS A 340 -15.64 11.30 -3.94
CA HIS A 340 -16.61 10.68 -4.81
C HIS A 340 -17.94 10.61 -4.04
N ARG A 341 -18.99 11.22 -4.56
CA ARG A 341 -20.34 11.02 -4.03
C ARG A 341 -20.90 9.80 -4.75
N GLU A 342 -21.34 8.80 -4.01
CA GLU A 342 -22.28 7.84 -4.57
C GLU A 342 -23.46 8.67 -5.11
N GLU A 343 -23.70 8.59 -6.42
CA GLU A 343 -24.90 9.16 -7.01
C GLU A 343 -26.08 8.48 -6.29
N SER A 344 -26.82 9.24 -5.48
CA SER A 344 -28.06 8.71 -4.92
C SER A 344 -28.97 8.33 -6.11
N ASP A 345 -29.78 7.30 -5.96
CA ASP A 345 -30.75 6.91 -7.00
C ASP A 345 -31.60 8.12 -7.45
N ALA A 346 -31.81 9.11 -6.59
CA ALA A 346 -32.48 10.37 -6.89
C ALA A 346 -31.64 11.30 -7.81
N ASP A 347 -30.32 11.34 -7.66
CA ASP A 347 -29.44 12.15 -8.52
C ASP A 347 -29.29 11.49 -9.89
N ARG A 348 -29.23 10.15 -9.93
CA ARG A 348 -29.20 9.37 -11.17
C ARG A 348 -30.49 9.52 -11.97
N LEU A 349 -31.64 9.47 -11.31
CA LEU A 349 -32.93 9.72 -11.92
C LEU A 349 -33.08 11.16 -12.43
N ARG A 350 -32.59 12.17 -11.70
CA ARG A 350 -32.55 13.56 -12.12
C ARG A 350 -31.71 13.77 -13.37
N ARG A 351 -30.56 13.12 -13.46
CA ARG A 351 -29.65 13.21 -14.62
C ARG A 351 -30.29 12.58 -15.84
N LEU A 352 -30.85 11.37 -15.71
CA LEU A 352 -31.60 10.70 -16.77
C LEU A 352 -32.81 11.55 -17.25
N GLN A 353 -33.49 12.23 -16.35
CA GLN A 353 -34.63 13.09 -16.68
C GLN A 353 -34.18 14.35 -17.43
N LEU A 354 -33.04 14.95 -17.09
CA LEU A 354 -32.46 16.07 -17.82
C LEU A 354 -31.96 15.68 -19.22
N GLU A 355 -31.41 14.47 -19.39
CA GLU A 355 -31.02 13.96 -20.71
C GLU A 355 -32.22 13.69 -21.61
N LEU A 356 -33.33 13.20 -21.04
CA LEU A 356 -34.60 13.01 -21.79
C LEU A 356 -35.27 14.34 -22.22
N ASP A 357 -35.17 15.38 -21.40
CA ASP A 357 -35.73 16.69 -21.70
C ASP A 357 -34.95 17.46 -22.79
N PHE A 358 -33.69 17.09 -23.10
CA PHE A 358 -32.88 17.67 -24.17
C PHE A 358 -33.08 17.01 -25.54
N ASP A 359 -33.54 15.73 -25.56
CA ASP A 359 -33.78 15.01 -26.82
C ASP A 359 -35.19 15.30 -27.43
N GLU A 360 -36.07 16.05 -26.74
CA GLU A 360 -37.40 16.46 -27.22
C GLU A 360 -37.51 17.95 -27.65
N SER A 361 -36.38 18.69 -27.80
CA SER A 361 -36.40 20.09 -28.18
C SER A 361 -35.68 20.38 -29.50
#